data_5ba16d0411c1862e7c33398379fe59b0
#
_entry.id   5ba16d0411c1862e7c33398379fe59b0
#
_cell.length_a   1.000
_cell.length_b   1.000
_cell.length_c   1.000
_cell.angle_alpha   90.00
_cell.angle_beta   90.00
_cell.angle_gamma   90.00
#
_symmetry.space_group_name_H-M   'P 1'
#
loop_
_entity.id
_entity.type
_entity.pdbx_description
1 polymer ?
#
loop_
_entity_poly.entity_id
_entity_poly.type
_entity_poly.pdbx_seq_one_letter_code
_entity_poly.pdbx_strand_id
1 'polypeptide(L)' 'MIVSAKYKNGKNPVTGDTERECITVTMHDGQVWQVPEVDGLGLYEEVKSMVKEGTLTIQDADD' A
#
# COMPACT_ATOMS: atom_id res chain seq x y z
N MET A 1 9.04 -3.63 -11.14
CA MET A 1 7.74 -4.30 -11.23
C MET A 1 7.27 -4.71 -9.83
N ILE A 2 6.01 -4.48 -9.51
CA ILE A 2 5.45 -4.78 -8.20
C ILE A 2 5.09 -6.26 -8.12
N VAL A 3 5.57 -6.95 -7.08
CA VAL A 3 5.27 -8.37 -6.86
C VAL A 3 4.08 -8.53 -5.92
N SER A 4 4.03 -7.72 -4.86
CA SER A 4 2.96 -7.80 -3.88
C SER A 4 2.73 -6.45 -3.22
N ALA A 5 1.57 -6.31 -2.60
CA ALA A 5 1.21 -5.11 -1.85
C ALA A 5 0.38 -5.50 -0.63
N LYS A 6 0.53 -4.73 0.43
CA LYS A 6 -0.17 -4.97 1.69
C LYS A 6 -0.46 -3.65 2.37
N TYR A 7 -1.65 -3.49 2.93
CA TYR A 7 -1.97 -2.32 3.71
C TYR A 7 -1.18 -2.29 5.01
N LYS A 8 -0.78 -1.10 5.42
CA LYS A 8 -0.12 -0.89 6.70
C LYS A 8 -0.95 0.06 7.54
N ASN A 9 -1.24 -0.34 8.76
CA ASN A 9 -1.99 0.49 9.70
C ASN A 9 -1.04 1.20 10.66
N GLY A 10 -1.43 2.40 11.08
CA GLY A 10 -0.77 3.16 12.12
C GLY A 10 -1.78 3.65 13.12
N LYS A 11 -1.31 4.13 14.27
CA LYS A 11 -2.20 4.70 15.28
C LYS A 11 -2.19 6.22 15.19
N ASN A 12 -3.39 6.80 15.25
CA ASN A 12 -3.53 8.25 15.36
C ASN A 12 -3.11 8.67 16.76
N PRO A 13 -2.09 9.54 16.91
CA PRO A 13 -1.60 9.93 18.24
C PRO A 13 -2.60 10.80 19.02
N VAL A 14 -3.59 11.36 18.35
CA VAL A 14 -4.60 12.21 18.99
C VAL A 14 -5.76 11.39 19.53
N THR A 15 -6.29 10.46 18.71
CA THR A 15 -7.47 9.68 19.06
C THR A 15 -7.12 8.28 19.58
N GLY A 16 -5.94 7.77 19.27
CA GLY A 16 -5.52 6.42 19.60
C GLY A 16 -6.12 5.35 18.69
N ASP A 17 -6.91 5.75 17.71
CA ASP A 17 -7.55 4.82 16.78
C ASP A 17 -6.55 4.28 15.76
N THR A 18 -6.79 3.06 15.31
CA THR A 18 -6.02 2.47 14.23
C THR A 18 -6.56 2.98 12.91
N GLU A 19 -5.67 3.53 12.09
CA GLU A 19 -6.03 4.07 10.77
C GLU A 19 -5.08 3.50 9.73
N ARG A 20 -5.56 3.42 8.47
CA ARG A 20 -4.71 3.01 7.37
C ARG A 20 -3.69 4.11 7.09
N GLU A 21 -2.42 3.78 7.18
CA GLU A 21 -1.33 4.73 7.01
C GLU A 21 -0.82 4.78 5.59
N CYS A 22 -0.53 3.60 5.00
CA CYS A 22 0.03 3.51 3.66
C CYS A 22 -0.10 2.09 3.14
N ILE A 23 0.43 1.88 1.93
CA ILE A 23 0.52 0.55 1.32
C ILE A 23 1.99 0.17 1.27
N THR A 24 2.33 -1.01 1.77
CA THR A 24 3.69 -1.56 1.66
C THR A 24 3.75 -2.35 0.36
N VAL A 25 4.63 -1.94 -0.53
CA VAL A 25 4.78 -2.54 -1.87
C VAL A 25 6.12 -3.25 -1.93
N THR A 26 6.12 -4.50 -2.38
CA THR A 26 7.35 -5.28 -2.58
C THR A 26 7.62 -5.39 -4.08
N MET A 27 8.82 -5.03 -4.46
CA MET A 27 9.27 -5.10 -5.85
C MET A 27 9.91 -6.45 -6.16
N HIS A 28 10.04 -6.76 -7.44
CA HIS A 28 10.57 -8.05 -7.90
C HIS A 28 12.05 -8.26 -7.52
N ASP A 29 12.76 -7.19 -7.23
CA ASP A 29 14.17 -7.24 -6.81
C ASP A 29 14.34 -7.33 -5.28
N GLY A 30 13.23 -7.42 -4.55
CA GLY A 30 13.25 -7.50 -3.09
C GLY A 30 13.15 -6.17 -2.38
N GLN A 31 13.12 -5.06 -3.10
CA GLN A 31 12.95 -3.75 -2.46
C GLN A 31 11.54 -3.57 -1.95
N VAL A 32 11.42 -2.90 -0.80
CA VAL A 32 10.13 -2.62 -0.16
C VAL A 32 9.94 -1.11 -0.07
N TRP A 33 8.79 -0.64 -0.53
CA TRP A 33 8.46 0.77 -0.53
C TRP A 33 7.17 1.00 0.25
N GLN A 34 7.12 2.11 0.99
CA GLN A 34 5.89 2.54 1.64
C GLN A 34 5.27 3.63 0.79
N VAL A 35 4.06 3.37 0.30
CA VAL A 35 3.36 4.24 -0.65
C VAL A 35 2.14 4.83 0.04
N PRO A 36 2.13 6.15 0.31
CA PRO A 36 0.94 6.77 0.88
C PRO A 36 -0.22 6.76 -0.11
N GLU A 37 -1.43 6.66 0.40
CA GLU A 37 -2.64 6.65 -0.42
C GLU A 37 -3.01 8.07 -0.83
N VAL A 38 -2.21 8.65 -1.71
CA VAL A 38 -2.39 10.02 -2.20
C VAL A 38 -2.57 9.99 -3.71
N ASP A 39 -3.68 10.53 -4.19
CA ASP A 39 -3.96 10.61 -5.62
C ASP A 39 -2.90 11.49 -6.29
N GLY A 40 -2.49 11.07 -7.48
CA GLY A 40 -1.45 11.76 -8.25
C GLY A 40 -0.03 11.29 -7.97
N LEU A 41 0.16 10.47 -6.93
CA LEU A 41 1.46 9.86 -6.68
C LEU A 41 1.67 8.69 -7.65
N GLY A 42 2.72 8.75 -8.47
CA GLY A 42 2.92 7.78 -9.55
C GLY A 42 2.87 6.33 -9.14
N LEU A 43 3.54 5.98 -8.02
CA LEU A 43 3.57 4.60 -7.56
C LEU A 43 2.21 4.15 -7.03
N TYR A 44 1.47 5.04 -6.36
CA TYR A 44 0.12 4.74 -5.90
C TYR A 44 -0.83 4.50 -7.08
N GLU A 45 -0.72 5.34 -8.11
CA GLU A 45 -1.53 5.17 -9.32
C GLU A 45 -1.21 3.85 -10.02
N GLU A 46 0.06 3.45 -10.05
CA GLU A 46 0.45 2.16 -10.62
C GLU A 46 -0.17 1.00 -9.85
N VAL A 47 -0.14 1.05 -8.50
CA VAL A 47 -0.76 0.03 -7.66
C VAL A 47 -2.26 -0.06 -7.94
N LYS A 48 -2.94 1.08 -7.99
CA LYS A 48 -4.39 1.13 -8.25
C LYS A 48 -4.72 0.53 -9.62
N SER A 49 -3.92 0.86 -10.62
CA SER A 49 -4.12 0.34 -11.98
C SER A 49 -3.98 -1.17 -12.03
N MET A 50 -2.97 -1.72 -11.37
CA MET A 50 -2.75 -3.16 -11.31
C MET A 50 -3.87 -3.89 -10.60
N VAL A 51 -4.39 -3.31 -9.53
CA VAL A 51 -5.54 -3.88 -8.80
C VAL A 51 -6.78 -3.88 -9.69
N LYS A 52 -7.01 -2.78 -10.40
CA LYS A 52 -8.15 -2.66 -11.30
C LYS A 52 -8.08 -3.67 -12.44
N GLU A 53 -6.89 -3.94 -12.95
CA GLU A 53 -6.68 -4.92 -14.00
C GLU A 53 -6.73 -6.37 -13.52
N GLY A 54 -6.68 -6.57 -12.20
CA GLY A 54 -6.67 -7.91 -11.61
C GLY A 54 -5.31 -8.59 -11.56
N THR A 55 -4.23 -7.84 -11.83
CA THR A 55 -2.87 -8.38 -11.79
C THR A 55 -2.23 -8.29 -10.41
N LEU A 56 -2.85 -7.56 -9.49
CA LEU A 56 -2.34 -7.37 -8.13
C LEU A 56 -3.50 -7.34 -7.16
N THR A 57 -3.32 -7.99 -6.01
CA THR A 57 -4.27 -7.91 -4.90
C THR A 57 -3.56 -7.29 -3.70
N ILE A 58 -4.17 -6.26 -3.12
CA ILE A 58 -3.62 -5.64 -1.91
C ILE A 58 -4.12 -6.43 -0.71
N GLN A 59 -3.21 -7.01 0.06
CA GLN A 59 -3.55 -7.79 1.23
C GLN A 59 -3.94 -6.88 2.39
N ASP A 60 -4.79 -7.39 3.28
CA ASP A 60 -5.18 -6.67 4.48
C ASP A 60 -4.00 -6.52 5.44
N ALA A 61 -4.04 -5.49 6.27
CA ALA A 61 -3.02 -5.28 7.29
C ALA A 61 -3.07 -6.36 8.37
N ASP A 62 -1.92 -6.63 9.00
CA ASP A 62 -1.80 -7.70 10.00
C ASP A 62 -2.42 -7.38 11.34
N ASP A 63 -2.71 -6.11 11.62
CA ASP A 63 -3.26 -5.73 12.94
C ASP A 63 -4.70 -5.34 12.93
#